data_826b0cdf84d5d000739106c1540da52d
#
_entry.id   826b0cdf84d5d000739106c1540da52d
#
_cell.length_a   1.000
_cell.length_b   1.000
_cell.length_c   1.000
_cell.angle_alpha   90.00
_cell.angle_beta   90.00
_cell.angle_gamma   90.00
#
_symmetry.space_group_name_H-M   'P 1'
#
loop_
_entity.id
_entity.type
_entity.pdbx_description
1 polymer ?
#
loop_
_entity_poly.entity_id
_entity_poly.type
_entity_poly.pdbx_seq_one_letter_code
_entity_poly.pdbx_strand_id
1 'polypeptide(L)'
;MKVLVLTTSYPRSSDDVAGAFVRDAVEHLRGAGLDVRVVSPASFRHFGLAYGHGIAGNLRQKPWLALVLPLFLLSYIRAARRAARAVDVVHAHWLPSALPALATRKPYVVQVWGTDLELARRVPWVARLLLRRARLVLCPSQALAGSADDFAAGPLWLLTPGVTIPDEVREPDDPPHVLFVGRLSEEKGISDFLEATEGVPRVIVGDGPLRDGIPEAVGFVPPGQLGPYYERASVVVCPSRREGYGVVAREAMGYGRPIVAAAVGGLPEAVEDGINGLLVPPRDPRALRDAIERLLDDTDLRRRLGAAGRDMARVEFSWDAATSATVAAYREALS
;
A
#
# COMPACT_ATOMS: atom_id res chain seq x y z
N MET A 1 15.80 15.19 -14.04
CA MET A 1 16.23 14.71 -12.72
C MET A 1 16.50 13.22 -12.79
N LYS A 2 17.62 12.76 -12.19
CA LYS A 2 18.04 11.37 -12.16
C LYS A 2 17.81 10.80 -10.78
N VAL A 3 17.00 9.76 -10.69
CA VAL A 3 16.54 9.17 -9.44
C VAL A 3 17.04 7.73 -9.33
N LEU A 4 17.50 7.32 -8.16
CA LEU A 4 17.79 5.94 -7.82
C LEU A 4 16.74 5.43 -6.84
N VAL A 5 15.93 4.48 -7.27
CA VAL A 5 14.99 3.76 -6.40
C VAL A 5 15.70 2.56 -5.81
N LEU A 6 15.69 2.45 -4.48
CA LEU A 6 16.19 1.31 -3.73
C LEU A 6 15.01 0.59 -3.08
N THR A 7 14.89 -0.70 -3.32
CA THR A 7 13.78 -1.49 -2.80
C THR A 7 14.20 -2.92 -2.48
N THR A 8 13.59 -3.51 -1.46
CA THR A 8 13.74 -4.94 -1.11
C THR A 8 12.67 -5.81 -1.74
N SER A 9 11.68 -5.22 -2.42
CA SER A 9 10.61 -5.91 -3.13
C SER A 9 10.33 -5.22 -4.46
N TYR A 10 10.49 -5.95 -5.55
CA TYR A 10 10.25 -5.48 -6.92
C TYR A 10 9.95 -6.68 -7.82
N PRO A 11 8.99 -6.62 -8.74
CA PRO A 11 8.65 -7.73 -9.60
C PRO A 11 9.83 -8.21 -10.45
N ARG A 12 9.96 -9.54 -10.61
CA ARG A 12 10.94 -10.18 -11.49
C ARG A 12 10.40 -10.41 -12.91
N SER A 13 9.08 -10.50 -13.02
CA SER A 13 8.35 -10.67 -14.27
C SER A 13 7.02 -9.93 -14.19
N SER A 14 6.25 -9.90 -15.28
CA SER A 14 4.90 -9.34 -15.32
C SER A 14 3.94 -9.99 -14.33
N ASP A 15 4.13 -11.27 -14.05
CA ASP A 15 3.26 -12.08 -13.19
C ASP A 15 3.67 -12.03 -11.71
N ASP A 16 4.84 -11.45 -11.40
CA ASP A 16 5.31 -11.29 -10.04
C ASP A 16 4.68 -10.04 -9.40
N VAL A 17 3.90 -10.25 -8.37
CA VAL A 17 3.18 -9.17 -7.67
C VAL A 17 3.98 -8.51 -6.55
N ALA A 18 5.15 -9.07 -6.22
CA ALA A 18 5.97 -8.58 -5.12
C ALA A 18 6.50 -7.17 -5.42
N GLY A 19 5.94 -6.15 -4.79
CA GLY A 19 6.32 -4.75 -5.00
C GLY A 19 5.80 -4.17 -6.32
N ALA A 20 4.70 -4.70 -6.88
CA ALA A 20 4.08 -4.21 -8.11
C ALA A 20 3.79 -2.70 -8.04
N PHE A 21 3.30 -2.20 -6.91
CA PHE A 21 3.04 -0.77 -6.71
C PHE A 21 4.33 0.10 -6.79
N VAL A 22 5.51 -0.46 -6.45
CA VAL A 22 6.79 0.26 -6.64
C VAL A 22 7.15 0.31 -8.12
N ARG A 23 6.89 -0.77 -8.87
CA ARG A 23 7.06 -0.79 -10.33
C ARG A 23 6.17 0.26 -10.98
N ASP A 24 4.90 0.26 -10.63
CA ASP A 24 3.90 1.15 -11.21
C ASP A 24 4.25 2.63 -10.93
N ALA A 25 4.70 2.93 -9.71
CA ALA A 25 5.23 4.26 -9.37
C ALA A 25 6.47 4.64 -10.20
N VAL A 26 7.40 3.70 -10.41
CA VAL A 26 8.59 3.92 -11.25
C VAL A 26 8.19 4.16 -12.71
N GLU A 27 7.23 3.44 -13.24
CA GLU A 27 6.76 3.60 -14.61
C GLU A 27 6.11 4.98 -14.82
N HIS A 28 5.28 5.44 -13.89
CA HIS A 28 4.69 6.78 -13.95
C HIS A 28 5.74 7.89 -13.82
N LEU A 29 6.73 7.73 -12.94
CA LEU A 29 7.86 8.67 -12.84
C LEU A 29 8.66 8.74 -14.15
N ARG A 30 8.89 7.61 -14.82
CA ARG A 30 9.54 7.58 -16.15
C ARG A 30 8.68 8.24 -17.21
N GLY A 31 7.38 7.98 -17.21
CA GLY A 31 6.39 8.64 -18.08
C GLY A 31 6.40 10.15 -17.91
N ALA A 32 6.64 10.64 -16.70
CA ALA A 32 6.81 12.06 -16.38
C ALA A 32 8.20 12.63 -16.74
N GLY A 33 9.05 11.87 -17.46
CA GLY A 33 10.35 12.31 -17.99
C GLY A 33 11.51 12.23 -17.00
N LEU A 34 11.41 11.48 -15.91
CA LEU A 34 12.53 11.26 -14.99
C LEU A 34 13.41 10.09 -15.46
N ASP A 35 14.74 10.21 -15.30
CA ASP A 35 15.68 9.09 -15.47
C ASP A 35 15.68 8.27 -14.15
N VAL A 36 14.88 7.20 -14.10
CA VAL A 36 14.73 6.37 -12.91
C VAL A 36 15.46 5.04 -13.06
N ARG A 37 16.46 4.82 -12.21
CA ARG A 37 17.15 3.54 -12.06
C ARG A 37 16.62 2.81 -10.84
N VAL A 38 16.52 1.50 -10.91
CA VAL A 38 16.04 0.65 -9.81
C VAL A 38 17.15 -0.31 -9.39
N VAL A 39 17.44 -0.38 -8.11
CA VAL A 39 18.23 -1.44 -7.49
C VAL A 39 17.30 -2.25 -6.58
N SER A 40 17.06 -3.47 -6.99
CA SER A 40 16.20 -4.44 -6.32
C SER A 40 16.98 -5.73 -6.06
N PRO A 41 16.43 -6.71 -5.35
CA PRO A 41 17.11 -7.98 -5.10
C PRO A 41 17.58 -8.72 -6.37
N ALA A 42 17.00 -8.47 -7.53
CA ALA A 42 17.48 -8.96 -8.82
C ALA A 42 18.83 -8.36 -9.24
N SER A 43 19.20 -7.19 -8.69
CA SER A 43 20.41 -6.44 -9.06
C SER A 43 21.64 -6.77 -8.21
N PHE A 44 21.50 -7.57 -7.15
CA PHE A 44 22.58 -7.93 -6.23
C PHE A 44 22.40 -9.32 -5.63
N ARG A 45 23.43 -9.85 -4.98
CA ARG A 45 23.35 -11.18 -4.33
C ARG A 45 22.50 -11.08 -3.06
N HIS A 46 21.31 -11.67 -3.07
CA HIS A 46 20.36 -11.63 -1.95
C HIS A 46 20.41 -12.86 -1.02
N PHE A 47 21.21 -13.88 -1.32
CA PHE A 47 21.50 -15.05 -0.49
C PHE A 47 20.25 -15.79 0.02
N GLY A 48 19.14 -15.74 -0.72
CA GLY A 48 17.86 -16.34 -0.31
C GLY A 48 17.05 -15.50 0.69
N LEU A 49 17.52 -14.32 1.09
CA LEU A 49 16.80 -13.44 2.02
C LEU A 49 15.62 -12.70 1.37
N ALA A 50 15.74 -12.33 0.11
CA ALA A 50 14.67 -11.66 -0.64
C ALA A 50 13.82 -12.66 -1.44
N TYR A 51 12.64 -12.20 -1.86
CA TYR A 51 11.62 -12.98 -2.55
C TYR A 51 10.90 -14.03 -1.68
N GLY A 52 9.99 -14.79 -2.26
CA GLY A 52 9.16 -15.75 -1.54
C GLY A 52 8.33 -15.07 -0.44
N HIS A 53 8.56 -15.44 0.81
CA HIS A 53 7.82 -14.86 1.94
C HIS A 53 8.37 -13.48 2.41
N GLY A 54 9.27 -12.87 1.65
CA GLY A 54 9.98 -11.65 2.01
C GLY A 54 11.05 -11.87 3.10
N ILE A 55 11.83 -10.83 3.40
CA ILE A 55 12.97 -10.96 4.34
C ILE A 55 12.52 -11.48 5.71
N ALA A 56 11.47 -10.90 6.30
CA ALA A 56 10.99 -11.30 7.63
C ALA A 56 10.42 -12.74 7.63
N GLY A 57 9.66 -13.11 6.60
CA GLY A 57 9.09 -14.45 6.46
C GLY A 57 10.18 -15.52 6.26
N ASN A 58 11.15 -15.24 5.41
CA ASN A 58 12.26 -16.14 5.16
C ASN A 58 13.14 -16.36 6.42
N LEU A 59 13.37 -15.29 7.20
CA LEU A 59 14.09 -15.40 8.48
C LEU A 59 13.31 -16.20 9.53
N ARG A 60 11.97 -16.12 9.54
CA ARG A 60 11.14 -16.95 10.44
C ARG A 60 11.20 -18.42 10.06
N GLN A 61 11.14 -18.73 8.76
CA GLN A 61 11.19 -20.12 8.27
C GLN A 61 12.59 -20.73 8.34
N LYS A 62 13.62 -19.90 8.12
CA LYS A 62 15.02 -20.31 8.04
C LYS A 62 15.89 -19.37 8.88
N PRO A 63 15.92 -19.52 10.22
CA PRO A 63 16.64 -18.59 11.12
C PRO A 63 18.14 -18.47 10.82
N TRP A 64 18.76 -19.53 10.26
CA TRP A 64 20.17 -19.52 9.86
C TRP A 64 20.49 -18.46 8.80
N LEU A 65 19.49 -17.97 8.04
CA LEU A 65 19.67 -16.86 7.10
C LEU A 65 20.10 -15.55 7.79
N ALA A 66 19.93 -15.43 9.10
CA ALA A 66 20.46 -14.31 9.87
C ALA A 66 21.98 -14.19 9.77
N LEU A 67 22.70 -15.32 9.61
CA LEU A 67 24.16 -15.35 9.46
C LEU A 67 24.61 -14.69 8.15
N VAL A 68 23.81 -14.72 7.11
CA VAL A 68 24.14 -14.10 5.81
C VAL A 68 23.60 -12.67 5.65
N LEU A 69 22.89 -12.14 6.65
CA LEU A 69 22.39 -10.78 6.63
C LEU A 69 23.48 -9.71 6.42
N PRO A 70 24.68 -9.80 7.04
CA PRO A 70 25.76 -8.85 6.76
C PRO A 70 26.23 -8.89 5.30
N LEU A 71 26.31 -10.08 4.70
CA LEU A 71 26.70 -10.26 3.29
C LEU A 71 25.63 -9.71 2.35
N PHE A 72 24.34 -9.92 2.67
CA PHE A 72 23.21 -9.32 1.97
C PHE A 72 23.31 -7.78 1.97
N LEU A 73 23.49 -7.18 3.15
CA LEU A 73 23.60 -5.73 3.30
C LEU A 73 24.81 -5.18 2.54
N LEU A 74 25.98 -5.86 2.64
CA LEU A 74 27.18 -5.45 1.92
C LEU A 74 27.00 -5.49 0.40
N SER A 75 26.35 -6.54 -0.11
CA SER A 75 26.01 -6.69 -1.53
C SER A 75 25.08 -5.58 -1.99
N TYR A 76 24.04 -5.29 -1.21
CA TYR A 76 23.06 -4.24 -1.50
C TYR A 76 23.71 -2.84 -1.47
N ILE A 77 24.52 -2.54 -0.45
CA ILE A 77 25.27 -1.28 -0.35
C ILE A 77 26.20 -1.10 -1.56
N ARG A 78 26.91 -2.14 -1.99
CA ARG A 78 27.77 -2.07 -3.18
C ARG A 78 26.99 -1.77 -4.45
N ALA A 79 25.85 -2.42 -4.65
CA ALA A 79 24.97 -2.18 -5.79
C ALA A 79 24.41 -0.74 -5.77
N ALA A 80 23.91 -0.28 -4.61
CA ALA A 80 23.41 1.07 -4.42
C ALA A 80 24.50 2.14 -4.72
N ARG A 81 25.71 1.98 -4.16
CA ARG A 81 26.81 2.91 -4.41
C ARG A 81 27.23 2.98 -5.88
N ARG A 82 27.24 1.84 -6.60
CA ARG A 82 27.56 1.82 -8.03
C ARG A 82 26.49 2.58 -8.84
N ALA A 83 25.21 2.32 -8.55
CA ALA A 83 24.10 2.94 -9.24
C ALA A 83 23.98 4.46 -8.94
N ALA A 84 24.37 4.87 -7.72
CA ALA A 84 24.25 6.25 -7.26
C ALA A 84 25.28 7.25 -7.85
N ARG A 85 26.27 6.79 -8.63
CA ARG A 85 27.34 7.66 -9.14
C ARG A 85 26.86 8.82 -9.99
N ALA A 86 25.76 8.62 -10.70
CA ALA A 86 25.23 9.58 -11.67
C ALA A 86 23.75 9.90 -11.41
N VAL A 87 23.33 9.96 -10.14
CA VAL A 87 21.95 10.31 -9.76
C VAL A 87 21.94 11.55 -8.87
N ASP A 88 20.83 12.26 -8.85
CA ASP A 88 20.62 13.46 -8.06
C ASP A 88 20.11 13.10 -6.66
N VAL A 89 19.12 12.20 -6.58
CA VAL A 89 18.43 11.79 -5.35
C VAL A 89 18.24 10.27 -5.29
N VAL A 90 18.20 9.73 -4.08
CA VAL A 90 17.91 8.31 -3.80
C VAL A 90 16.57 8.20 -3.10
N HIS A 91 15.67 7.36 -3.62
CA HIS A 91 14.39 7.03 -3.00
C HIS A 91 14.45 5.61 -2.44
N ALA A 92 14.43 5.47 -1.14
CA ALA A 92 14.42 4.20 -0.44
C ALA A 92 12.98 3.79 -0.09
N HIS A 93 12.49 2.71 -0.67
CA HIS A 93 11.24 2.07 -0.24
C HIS A 93 11.52 1.09 0.89
N TRP A 94 10.77 1.22 1.97
CA TRP A 94 10.95 0.56 3.26
C TRP A 94 12.26 0.92 3.99
N LEU A 95 12.18 0.96 5.29
CA LEU A 95 13.31 1.32 6.16
C LEU A 95 14.59 0.49 5.95
N PRO A 96 14.54 -0.83 5.64
CA PRO A 96 15.75 -1.60 5.32
C PRO A 96 16.54 -1.06 4.13
N SER A 97 15.89 -0.38 3.18
CA SER A 97 16.56 0.25 2.03
C SER A 97 17.23 1.59 2.37
N ALA A 98 16.87 2.19 3.51
CA ALA A 98 17.48 3.45 3.95
C ALA A 98 18.95 3.30 4.33
N LEU A 99 19.40 2.13 4.81
CA LEU A 99 20.81 1.91 5.12
C LEU A 99 21.70 1.92 3.86
N PRO A 100 21.39 1.19 2.77
CA PRO A 100 22.06 1.36 1.50
C PRO A 100 21.96 2.79 0.94
N ALA A 101 20.81 3.46 1.10
CA ALA A 101 20.65 4.85 0.66
C ALA A 101 21.62 5.79 1.38
N LEU A 102 21.69 5.74 2.71
CA LEU A 102 22.64 6.50 3.53
C LEU A 102 24.10 6.23 3.08
N ALA A 103 24.42 4.97 2.77
CA ALA A 103 25.75 4.59 2.33
C ALA A 103 26.15 5.14 0.95
N THR A 104 25.21 5.63 0.13
CA THR A 104 25.52 6.29 -1.15
C THR A 104 26.12 7.68 -0.99
N ARG A 105 25.91 8.34 0.15
CA ARG A 105 26.26 9.73 0.44
C ARG A 105 25.55 10.74 -0.45
N LYS A 106 24.45 10.35 -1.08
CA LYS A 106 23.56 11.23 -1.84
C LYS A 106 22.39 11.69 -0.95
N PRO A 107 21.74 12.84 -1.25
CA PRO A 107 20.44 13.16 -0.68
C PRO A 107 19.50 11.97 -0.86
N TYR A 108 18.77 11.59 0.19
CA TYR A 108 17.83 10.49 0.08
C TYR A 108 16.52 10.78 0.81
N VAL A 109 15.46 10.23 0.27
CA VAL A 109 14.14 10.18 0.88
C VAL A 109 13.80 8.74 1.25
N VAL A 110 13.03 8.54 2.31
CA VAL A 110 12.59 7.21 2.77
C VAL A 110 11.08 7.16 2.73
N GLN A 111 10.51 6.23 1.98
CA GLN A 111 9.08 5.95 2.02
C GLN A 111 8.79 4.77 2.95
N VAL A 112 8.03 5.03 4.02
CA VAL A 112 7.60 4.04 5.00
C VAL A 112 6.24 3.47 4.61
N TRP A 113 5.98 2.19 5.01
CA TRP A 113 4.77 1.46 4.61
C TRP A 113 4.04 0.82 5.80
N GLY A 114 4.52 1.04 7.03
CA GLY A 114 3.92 0.56 8.28
C GLY A 114 4.59 -0.69 8.84
N THR A 115 4.68 -1.78 8.08
CA THR A 115 5.34 -3.02 8.55
C THR A 115 6.83 -2.83 8.88
N ASP A 116 7.49 -1.93 8.22
CA ASP A 116 8.86 -1.55 8.48
C ASP A 116 9.00 -0.72 9.76
N LEU A 117 8.04 0.13 10.09
CA LEU A 117 8.00 0.87 11.36
C LEU A 117 7.75 -0.07 12.54
N GLU A 118 6.94 -1.12 12.37
CA GLU A 118 6.78 -2.16 13.40
C GLU A 118 8.09 -2.91 13.65
N LEU A 119 8.80 -3.27 12.58
CA LEU A 119 10.11 -3.89 12.70
C LEU A 119 11.13 -2.94 13.36
N ALA A 120 11.04 -1.66 13.06
CA ALA A 120 11.89 -0.61 13.62
C ALA A 120 11.81 -0.51 15.14
N ARG A 121 10.65 -0.82 15.73
CA ARG A 121 10.47 -0.85 17.20
C ARG A 121 11.39 -1.86 17.91
N ARG A 122 11.91 -2.86 17.19
CA ARG A 122 12.88 -3.83 17.72
C ARG A 122 14.31 -3.29 17.75
N VAL A 123 14.63 -2.31 16.90
CA VAL A 123 15.95 -1.69 16.77
C VAL A 123 15.81 -0.16 16.62
N PRO A 124 15.22 0.52 17.63
CA PRO A 124 14.77 1.91 17.50
C PRO A 124 15.92 2.90 17.23
N TRP A 125 17.13 2.62 17.70
CA TRP A 125 18.29 3.47 17.47
C TRP A 125 18.73 3.47 15.98
N VAL A 126 18.60 2.32 15.28
CA VAL A 126 18.87 2.24 13.84
C VAL A 126 17.81 3.04 13.07
N ALA A 127 16.53 2.83 13.40
CA ALA A 127 15.44 3.55 12.78
C ALA A 127 15.60 5.07 12.93
N ARG A 128 15.88 5.53 14.15
CA ARG A 128 16.16 6.95 14.43
C ARG A 128 17.30 7.50 13.57
N LEU A 129 18.42 6.76 13.50
CA LEU A 129 19.56 7.18 12.68
C LEU A 129 19.16 7.35 11.21
N LEU A 130 18.47 6.37 10.65
CA LEU A 130 18.12 6.34 9.24
C LEU A 130 17.08 7.41 8.88
N LEU A 131 16.02 7.54 9.69
CA LEU A 131 14.94 8.50 9.46
C LEU A 131 15.42 9.96 9.66
N ARG A 132 16.23 10.22 10.69
CA ARG A 132 16.79 11.58 10.94
C ARG A 132 17.81 12.03 9.91
N ARG A 133 18.46 11.12 9.20
CA ARG A 133 19.42 11.44 8.13
C ARG A 133 18.77 11.54 6.75
N ALA A 134 17.52 11.09 6.60
CA ALA A 134 16.74 11.30 5.40
C ALA A 134 16.42 12.81 5.23
N ARG A 135 16.43 13.29 4.00
CA ARG A 135 15.98 14.65 3.67
C ARG A 135 14.48 14.79 3.92
N LEU A 136 13.71 13.77 3.53
CA LEU A 136 12.28 13.67 3.80
C LEU A 136 11.94 12.22 4.15
N VAL A 137 10.95 12.05 5.03
CA VAL A 137 10.30 10.78 5.30
C VAL A 137 8.90 10.82 4.69
N LEU A 138 8.68 10.01 3.67
CA LEU A 138 7.43 9.96 2.90
C LEU A 138 6.49 8.98 3.56
N CYS A 139 5.33 9.46 3.96
CA CYS A 139 4.31 8.69 4.67
C CYS A 139 3.00 8.67 3.85
N PRO A 140 2.41 7.50 3.59
CA PRO A 140 1.19 7.40 2.81
C PRO A 140 -0.07 7.87 3.55
N SER A 141 0.01 8.09 4.87
CA SER A 141 -1.10 8.54 5.71
C SER A 141 -0.61 9.32 6.93
N GLN A 142 -1.46 10.16 7.51
CA GLN A 142 -1.18 10.85 8.79
C GLN A 142 -0.95 9.85 9.93
N ALA A 143 -1.72 8.76 9.96
CA ALA A 143 -1.54 7.69 10.94
C ALA A 143 -0.13 7.08 10.89
N LEU A 144 0.43 6.88 9.68
CA LEU A 144 1.80 6.41 9.51
C LEU A 144 2.83 7.51 9.77
N ALA A 145 2.52 8.77 9.48
CA ALA A 145 3.37 9.90 9.83
C ALA A 145 3.55 10.02 11.34
N GLY A 146 2.46 9.92 12.12
CA GLY A 146 2.54 9.87 13.57
C GLY A 146 3.38 8.70 14.10
N SER A 147 3.24 7.52 13.48
CA SER A 147 4.07 6.35 13.83
C SER A 147 5.54 6.52 13.47
N ALA A 148 5.87 7.28 12.43
CA ALA A 148 7.25 7.60 12.07
C ALA A 148 7.86 8.64 13.03
N ASP A 149 7.05 9.60 13.49
CA ASP A 149 7.48 10.64 14.43
C ASP A 149 7.86 10.08 15.80
N ASP A 150 7.30 8.92 16.22
CA ASP A 150 7.75 8.17 17.39
C ASP A 150 9.27 7.88 17.39
N PHE A 151 9.90 7.87 16.22
CA PHE A 151 11.34 7.71 16.04
C PHE A 151 12.08 9.05 15.90
N ALA A 152 11.44 10.19 16.21
CA ALA A 152 11.99 11.52 15.96
C ALA A 152 12.53 11.61 14.52
N ALA A 153 11.69 11.29 13.55
CA ALA A 153 12.00 11.32 12.13
C ALA A 153 12.45 12.75 11.70
N GLY A 154 13.11 12.83 10.55
CA GLY A 154 13.34 14.10 9.87
C GLY A 154 12.01 14.68 9.35
N PRO A 155 12.07 15.71 8.46
CA PRO A 155 10.85 16.29 7.91
C PRO A 155 9.93 15.25 7.31
N LEU A 156 8.66 15.23 7.76
CA LEU A 156 7.62 14.32 7.30
C LEU A 156 6.91 14.93 6.08
N TRP A 157 6.62 14.09 5.10
CA TRP A 157 5.89 14.48 3.90
C TRP A 157 4.80 13.46 3.61
N LEU A 158 3.57 13.91 3.46
CA LEU A 158 2.48 13.03 3.06
C LEU A 158 2.57 12.78 1.56
N LEU A 159 2.65 11.50 1.22
CA LEU A 159 2.73 11.05 -0.16
C LEU A 159 1.82 9.83 -0.37
N THR A 160 0.65 10.08 -0.89
CA THR A 160 -0.32 9.03 -1.21
C THR A 160 0.11 8.26 -2.47
N PRO A 161 0.19 6.93 -2.42
CA PRO A 161 0.36 6.11 -3.62
C PRO A 161 -0.80 6.27 -4.60
N GLY A 162 -0.50 6.23 -5.89
CA GLY A 162 -1.53 6.27 -6.92
C GLY A 162 -2.34 4.98 -7.01
N VAL A 163 -3.59 5.13 -7.43
CA VAL A 163 -4.47 4.01 -7.79
C VAL A 163 -4.94 4.15 -9.24
N THR A 164 -5.37 3.05 -9.83
CA THR A 164 -5.93 3.04 -11.18
C THR A 164 -7.35 3.61 -11.15
N ILE A 165 -7.62 4.56 -12.03
CA ILE A 165 -8.92 5.17 -12.21
C ILE A 165 -9.32 4.94 -13.67
N PRO A 166 -10.26 4.04 -13.96
CA PRO A 166 -10.70 3.80 -15.34
C PRO A 166 -11.43 5.02 -15.90
N ASP A 167 -11.30 5.26 -17.19
CA ASP A 167 -11.98 6.38 -17.87
C ASP A 167 -13.51 6.24 -17.77
N GLU A 168 -13.99 5.02 -17.99
CA GLU A 168 -15.41 4.66 -17.87
C GLU A 168 -15.62 3.69 -16.72
N VAL A 169 -16.77 3.81 -16.06
CA VAL A 169 -17.20 2.91 -14.99
C VAL A 169 -18.48 2.24 -15.41
N ARG A 170 -18.50 0.92 -15.33
CA ARG A 170 -19.70 0.11 -15.59
C ARG A 170 -20.66 0.19 -14.40
N GLU A 171 -21.95 0.04 -14.67
CA GLU A 171 -22.94 -0.20 -13.59
C GLU A 171 -22.61 -1.51 -12.89
N PRO A 172 -22.82 -1.59 -11.56
CA PRO A 172 -22.66 -2.82 -10.80
C PRO A 172 -23.56 -3.94 -11.32
N ASP A 173 -23.20 -5.18 -10.99
CA ASP A 173 -24.04 -6.34 -11.30
C ASP A 173 -25.42 -6.24 -10.59
N ASP A 174 -26.44 -6.83 -11.21
CA ASP A 174 -27.74 -7.09 -10.63
C ASP A 174 -27.95 -8.60 -10.53
N PRO A 175 -28.27 -9.18 -9.37
CA PRO A 175 -28.54 -8.51 -8.08
C PRO A 175 -27.29 -7.91 -7.42
N PRO A 176 -27.48 -6.86 -6.59
CA PRO A 176 -26.39 -6.19 -5.93
C PRO A 176 -25.64 -7.10 -4.96
N HIS A 177 -24.31 -6.96 -4.92
CA HIS A 177 -23.47 -7.74 -4.01
C HIS A 177 -22.36 -6.87 -3.39
N VAL A 178 -21.79 -7.35 -2.30
CA VAL A 178 -20.67 -6.71 -1.61
C VAL A 178 -19.34 -7.40 -1.96
N LEU A 179 -18.27 -6.62 -2.00
CA LEU A 179 -16.93 -7.10 -2.31
C LEU A 179 -15.99 -6.89 -1.12
N PHE A 180 -15.28 -7.95 -0.74
CA PHE A 180 -14.08 -7.87 0.10
C PHE A 180 -12.85 -8.17 -0.76
N VAL A 181 -11.83 -7.31 -0.67
CA VAL A 181 -10.52 -7.54 -1.28
C VAL A 181 -9.44 -7.40 -0.21
N GLY A 182 -8.62 -8.43 -0.06
CA GLY A 182 -7.51 -8.33 0.88
C GLY A 182 -7.00 -9.66 1.40
N ARG A 183 -5.98 -9.58 2.27
CA ARG A 183 -5.47 -10.76 2.95
C ARG A 183 -6.53 -11.35 3.87
N LEU A 184 -6.80 -12.64 3.76
CA LEU A 184 -7.75 -13.36 4.61
C LEU A 184 -7.12 -13.58 6.00
N SER A 185 -7.25 -12.58 6.86
CA SER A 185 -6.66 -12.55 8.20
C SER A 185 -7.52 -11.73 9.16
N GLU A 186 -7.36 -11.99 10.48
CA GLU A 186 -8.02 -11.22 11.53
C GLU A 186 -7.69 -9.73 11.48
N GLU A 187 -6.48 -9.38 11.06
CA GLU A 187 -6.05 -7.98 10.90
C GLU A 187 -6.90 -7.24 9.87
N LYS A 188 -7.30 -7.93 8.79
CA LYS A 188 -8.15 -7.36 7.73
C LYS A 188 -9.65 -7.48 8.03
N GLY A 189 -10.03 -8.06 9.17
CA GLY A 189 -11.40 -8.12 9.63
C GLY A 189 -12.28 -9.06 8.82
N ILE A 190 -11.69 -10.10 8.19
CA ILE A 190 -12.48 -11.05 7.38
C ILE A 190 -13.56 -11.75 8.22
N SER A 191 -13.30 -12.04 9.51
CA SER A 191 -14.28 -12.65 10.41
C SER A 191 -15.47 -11.71 10.65
N ASP A 192 -15.21 -10.42 10.86
CA ASP A 192 -16.24 -9.39 11.03
C ASP A 192 -17.06 -9.22 9.73
N PHE A 193 -16.40 -9.33 8.55
CA PHE A 193 -17.08 -9.30 7.25
C PHE A 193 -18.00 -10.50 7.05
N LEU A 194 -17.54 -11.70 7.36
CA LEU A 194 -18.34 -12.92 7.19
C LEU A 194 -19.59 -12.89 8.06
N GLU A 195 -19.47 -12.45 9.31
CA GLU A 195 -20.59 -12.29 10.22
C GLU A 195 -21.58 -11.21 9.73
N ALA A 196 -21.08 -10.04 9.35
CA ALA A 196 -21.92 -8.94 8.87
C ALA A 196 -22.65 -9.25 7.55
N THR A 197 -22.11 -10.13 6.73
CA THR A 197 -22.66 -10.46 5.41
C THR A 197 -23.36 -11.84 5.36
N GLU A 198 -23.73 -12.40 6.51
CA GLU A 198 -24.54 -13.61 6.52
C GLU A 198 -25.88 -13.40 5.80
N GLY A 199 -26.14 -14.22 4.77
CA GLY A 199 -27.33 -14.08 3.90
C GLY A 199 -27.27 -12.97 2.86
N VAL A 200 -26.17 -12.20 2.78
CA VAL A 200 -25.96 -11.15 1.77
C VAL A 200 -25.10 -11.70 0.62
N PRO A 201 -25.49 -11.46 -0.67
CA PRO A 201 -24.64 -11.81 -1.79
C PRO A 201 -23.26 -11.13 -1.67
N ARG A 202 -22.19 -11.91 -1.75
CA ARG A 202 -20.84 -11.43 -1.53
C ARG A 202 -19.80 -12.08 -2.43
N VAL A 203 -18.76 -11.34 -2.73
CA VAL A 203 -17.54 -11.84 -3.40
C VAL A 203 -16.34 -11.57 -2.49
N ILE A 204 -15.52 -12.58 -2.27
CA ILE A 204 -14.35 -12.52 -1.41
C ILE A 204 -13.11 -12.80 -2.26
N VAL A 205 -12.24 -11.79 -2.41
CA VAL A 205 -11.01 -11.89 -3.18
C VAL A 205 -9.81 -11.77 -2.25
N GLY A 206 -8.97 -12.77 -2.27
CA GLY A 206 -7.74 -12.78 -1.50
C GLY A 206 -7.32 -14.14 -0.99
N ASP A 207 -6.18 -14.17 -0.34
CA ASP A 207 -5.59 -15.35 0.26
C ASP A 207 -5.00 -15.00 1.63
N GLY A 208 -4.75 -16.00 2.46
CA GLY A 208 -4.20 -15.74 3.79
C GLY A 208 -4.40 -16.88 4.78
N PRO A 209 -4.01 -16.66 6.06
CA PRO A 209 -4.06 -17.70 7.08
C PRO A 209 -5.45 -18.29 7.35
N LEU A 210 -6.53 -17.56 7.03
CA LEU A 210 -7.91 -17.99 7.26
C LEU A 210 -8.58 -18.55 6.00
N ARG A 211 -7.83 -18.75 4.90
CA ARG A 211 -8.36 -19.20 3.61
C ARG A 211 -9.09 -20.53 3.69
N ASP A 212 -8.56 -21.48 4.46
CA ASP A 212 -9.13 -22.82 4.57
C ASP A 212 -10.55 -22.82 5.18
N GLY A 213 -10.89 -21.82 5.97
CA GLY A 213 -12.22 -21.62 6.55
C GLY A 213 -13.20 -20.86 5.64
N ILE A 214 -12.82 -20.48 4.42
CA ILE A 214 -13.61 -19.64 3.52
C ILE A 214 -13.60 -20.26 2.10
N PRO A 215 -14.29 -21.38 1.89
CA PRO A 215 -14.23 -22.13 0.62
C PRO A 215 -14.72 -21.31 -0.58
N GLU A 216 -15.65 -20.38 -0.37
CA GLU A 216 -16.20 -19.50 -1.41
C GLU A 216 -15.25 -18.37 -1.86
N ALA A 217 -14.14 -18.14 -1.15
CA ALA A 217 -13.19 -17.11 -1.59
C ALA A 217 -12.54 -17.48 -2.93
N VAL A 218 -12.44 -16.51 -3.82
CA VAL A 218 -11.83 -16.65 -5.16
C VAL A 218 -10.36 -17.07 -5.07
N GLY A 219 -9.70 -16.70 -3.97
CA GLY A 219 -8.27 -16.85 -3.80
C GLY A 219 -7.51 -15.59 -4.20
N PHE A 220 -6.21 -15.71 -4.31
CA PHE A 220 -5.35 -14.58 -4.69
C PHE A 220 -5.59 -14.15 -6.15
N VAL A 221 -5.86 -12.87 -6.34
CA VAL A 221 -5.95 -12.21 -7.66
C VAL A 221 -4.88 -11.13 -7.73
N PRO A 222 -4.05 -11.10 -8.78
CA PRO A 222 -3.05 -10.04 -8.97
C PRO A 222 -3.68 -8.65 -9.02
N PRO A 223 -3.03 -7.59 -8.47
CA PRO A 223 -3.59 -6.23 -8.45
C PRO A 223 -4.08 -5.73 -9.80
N GLY A 224 -3.34 -5.96 -10.88
CA GLY A 224 -3.74 -5.56 -12.24
C GLY A 224 -4.97 -6.30 -12.79
N GLN A 225 -5.48 -7.33 -12.10
CA GLN A 225 -6.66 -8.11 -12.47
C GLN A 225 -7.85 -7.89 -11.51
N LEU A 226 -7.74 -6.98 -10.56
CA LEU A 226 -8.80 -6.66 -9.61
C LEU A 226 -9.91 -5.78 -10.22
N GLY A 227 -9.63 -5.06 -11.29
CA GLY A 227 -10.58 -4.16 -11.96
C GLY A 227 -11.98 -4.75 -12.15
N PRO A 228 -12.12 -5.93 -12.79
CA PRO A 228 -13.43 -6.56 -13.00
C PRO A 228 -14.22 -6.84 -11.72
N TYR A 229 -13.55 -7.07 -10.59
CA TYR A 229 -14.23 -7.27 -9.30
C TYR A 229 -14.77 -5.95 -8.75
N TYR A 230 -13.98 -4.88 -8.82
CA TYR A 230 -14.44 -3.55 -8.43
C TYR A 230 -15.59 -3.07 -9.34
N GLU A 231 -15.49 -3.28 -10.65
CA GLU A 231 -16.53 -2.88 -11.61
C GLU A 231 -17.88 -3.54 -11.35
N ARG A 232 -17.89 -4.78 -10.91
CA ARG A 232 -19.11 -5.57 -10.69
C ARG A 232 -19.73 -5.33 -9.32
N ALA A 233 -18.93 -4.92 -8.33
CA ALA A 233 -19.37 -4.74 -6.96
C ALA A 233 -20.35 -3.57 -6.82
N SER A 234 -21.35 -3.73 -5.95
CA SER A 234 -22.27 -2.65 -5.55
C SER A 234 -21.72 -1.85 -4.38
N VAL A 235 -21.01 -2.50 -3.47
CA VAL A 235 -20.39 -1.92 -2.28
C VAL A 235 -19.06 -2.62 -2.02
N VAL A 236 -18.01 -1.88 -1.69
CA VAL A 236 -16.74 -2.45 -1.23
C VAL A 236 -16.61 -2.28 0.27
N VAL A 237 -16.20 -3.36 0.95
CA VAL A 237 -16.15 -3.40 2.41
C VAL A 237 -14.72 -3.55 2.90
N CYS A 238 -14.28 -2.62 3.75
CA CYS A 238 -12.94 -2.58 4.34
C CYS A 238 -13.03 -2.67 5.88
N PRO A 239 -13.32 -3.82 6.47
CA PRO A 239 -13.59 -3.98 7.89
C PRO A 239 -12.31 -4.17 8.72
N SER A 240 -11.20 -3.62 8.26
CA SER A 240 -9.88 -3.81 8.85
C SER A 240 -9.86 -3.46 10.34
N ARG A 241 -9.22 -4.29 11.15
CA ARG A 241 -8.92 -4.01 12.56
C ARG A 241 -7.64 -3.18 12.70
N ARG A 242 -6.82 -3.17 11.65
CA ARG A 242 -5.63 -2.35 11.50
C ARG A 242 -5.35 -2.08 10.02
N GLU A 243 -5.15 -0.81 9.68
CA GLU A 243 -4.88 -0.40 8.31
C GLU A 243 -3.88 0.76 8.27
N GLY A 244 -2.84 0.64 7.47
CA GLY A 244 -1.85 1.70 7.32
C GLY A 244 -2.30 2.80 6.38
N TYR A 245 -2.76 2.43 5.20
CA TYR A 245 -3.13 3.35 4.13
C TYR A 245 -4.56 3.14 3.61
N GLY A 246 -4.99 1.89 3.44
CA GLY A 246 -6.30 1.57 2.89
C GLY A 246 -6.34 1.67 1.36
N VAL A 247 -5.41 0.98 0.68
CA VAL A 247 -5.34 0.99 -0.79
C VAL A 247 -6.64 0.50 -1.43
N VAL A 248 -7.27 -0.53 -0.86
CA VAL A 248 -8.52 -1.11 -1.38
C VAL A 248 -9.67 -0.09 -1.39
N ALA A 249 -9.78 0.75 -0.35
CA ALA A 249 -10.78 1.81 -0.31
C ALA A 249 -10.56 2.82 -1.45
N ARG A 250 -9.31 3.22 -1.69
CA ARG A 250 -8.96 4.19 -2.74
C ARG A 250 -9.10 3.60 -4.14
N GLU A 251 -8.78 2.32 -4.33
CA GLU A 251 -9.07 1.60 -5.58
C GLU A 251 -10.58 1.55 -5.83
N ALA A 252 -11.39 1.18 -4.84
CA ALA A 252 -12.84 1.16 -4.96
C ALA A 252 -13.42 2.55 -5.35
N MET A 253 -12.90 3.62 -4.76
CA MET A 253 -13.25 4.99 -5.15
C MET A 253 -12.93 5.27 -6.62
N GLY A 254 -11.76 4.83 -7.11
CA GLY A 254 -11.39 4.96 -8.52
C GLY A 254 -12.42 4.34 -9.46
N TYR A 255 -13.04 3.24 -9.05
CA TYR A 255 -14.12 2.56 -9.76
C TYR A 255 -15.52 3.12 -9.42
N GLY A 256 -15.63 4.21 -8.67
CA GLY A 256 -16.91 4.82 -8.30
C GLY A 256 -17.76 3.92 -7.39
N ARG A 257 -17.16 3.06 -6.60
CA ARG A 257 -17.88 2.17 -5.67
C ARG A 257 -17.92 2.81 -4.28
N PRO A 258 -19.11 2.92 -3.65
CA PRO A 258 -19.21 3.35 -2.28
C PRO A 258 -18.55 2.33 -1.35
N ILE A 259 -18.02 2.82 -0.24
CA ILE A 259 -17.22 2.03 0.68
C ILE A 259 -17.91 2.00 2.04
N VAL A 260 -17.91 0.82 2.68
CA VAL A 260 -18.11 0.70 4.11
C VAL A 260 -16.77 0.34 4.74
N ALA A 261 -16.24 1.17 5.62
CA ALA A 261 -14.93 0.99 6.20
C ALA A 261 -14.93 1.11 7.73
N ALA A 262 -14.10 0.33 8.39
CA ALA A 262 -13.83 0.51 9.81
C ALA A 262 -12.99 1.77 10.05
N ALA A 263 -13.33 2.56 11.07
CA ALA A 263 -12.65 3.81 11.41
C ALA A 263 -11.28 3.54 12.08
N VAL A 264 -10.32 3.01 11.31
CA VAL A 264 -8.96 2.69 11.81
C VAL A 264 -7.86 3.16 10.85
N GLY A 265 -6.76 3.61 11.40
CA GLY A 265 -5.54 3.96 10.67
C GLY A 265 -5.79 4.97 9.55
N GLY A 266 -5.36 4.65 8.33
CA GLY A 266 -5.52 5.51 7.16
C GLY A 266 -6.89 5.42 6.47
N LEU A 267 -7.86 4.63 6.96
CA LEU A 267 -9.20 4.56 6.36
C LEU A 267 -10.00 5.85 6.55
N PRO A 268 -10.05 6.48 7.76
CA PRO A 268 -10.74 7.77 7.92
C PRO A 268 -10.11 8.94 7.15
N GLU A 269 -8.90 8.77 6.64
CA GLU A 269 -8.24 9.77 5.78
C GLU A 269 -8.71 9.66 4.30
N ALA A 270 -9.26 8.50 3.92
CA ALA A 270 -9.83 8.27 2.60
C ALA A 270 -11.34 8.38 2.59
N VAL A 271 -11.99 7.81 3.61
CA VAL A 271 -13.45 7.72 3.69
C VAL A 271 -13.97 8.80 4.62
N GLU A 272 -14.71 9.73 4.03
CA GLU A 272 -15.45 10.77 4.75
C GLU A 272 -16.90 10.29 4.91
N ASP A 273 -17.32 10.10 6.18
CA ASP A 273 -18.60 9.46 6.51
C ASP A 273 -19.81 10.22 5.92
N GLY A 274 -20.67 9.49 5.20
CA GLY A 274 -21.85 10.05 4.52
C GLY A 274 -21.57 10.87 3.26
N ILE A 275 -20.31 11.08 2.87
CA ILE A 275 -19.91 11.86 1.69
C ILE A 275 -19.43 10.94 0.56
N ASN A 276 -18.40 10.09 0.80
CA ASN A 276 -17.87 9.17 -0.19
C ASN A 276 -17.88 7.70 0.24
N GLY A 277 -18.42 7.43 1.43
CA GLY A 277 -18.58 6.11 2.02
C GLY A 277 -19.24 6.20 3.39
N LEU A 278 -19.24 5.09 4.12
CA LEU A 278 -19.71 5.01 5.49
C LEU A 278 -18.61 4.49 6.39
N LEU A 279 -18.39 5.13 7.54
CA LEU A 279 -17.46 4.68 8.57
C LEU A 279 -18.21 4.00 9.71
N VAL A 280 -17.67 2.88 10.15
CA VAL A 280 -18.20 2.11 11.27
C VAL A 280 -17.13 1.88 12.33
N PRO A 281 -17.51 1.64 13.60
CA PRO A 281 -16.53 1.23 14.62
C PRO A 281 -15.83 -0.07 14.20
N PRO A 282 -14.52 -0.22 14.47
CA PRO A 282 -13.84 -1.50 14.23
C PRO A 282 -14.36 -2.58 15.17
N ARG A 283 -14.35 -3.84 14.71
CA ARG A 283 -14.84 -5.01 15.46
C ARG A 283 -16.30 -4.91 15.88
N ASP A 284 -17.10 -4.26 15.05
CA ASP A 284 -18.55 -4.18 15.22
C ASP A 284 -19.27 -4.72 13.97
N PRO A 285 -19.48 -6.05 13.89
CA PRO A 285 -20.17 -6.66 12.77
C PRO A 285 -21.61 -6.18 12.59
N ARG A 286 -22.28 -5.72 13.68
CA ARG A 286 -23.65 -5.20 13.60
C ARG A 286 -23.67 -3.85 12.90
N ALA A 287 -22.85 -2.90 13.35
CA ALA A 287 -22.74 -1.61 12.68
C ALA A 287 -22.27 -1.78 11.23
N LEU A 288 -21.37 -2.74 10.96
CA LEU A 288 -20.94 -3.07 9.61
C LEU A 288 -22.10 -3.57 8.74
N ARG A 289 -22.95 -4.47 9.27
CA ARG A 289 -24.15 -4.98 8.61
C ARG A 289 -25.12 -3.87 8.30
N ASP A 290 -25.48 -3.06 9.29
CA ASP A 290 -26.44 -1.95 9.13
C ASP A 290 -26.00 -0.97 8.02
N ALA A 291 -24.71 -0.65 7.96
CA ALA A 291 -24.14 0.20 6.92
C ALA A 291 -24.17 -0.46 5.53
N ILE A 292 -23.89 -1.77 5.46
CA ILE A 292 -23.97 -2.54 4.21
C ILE A 292 -25.41 -2.58 3.71
N GLU A 293 -26.38 -2.98 4.54
CA GLU A 293 -27.81 -3.07 4.19
C GLU A 293 -28.33 -1.70 3.72
N ARG A 294 -28.00 -0.63 4.45
CA ARG A 294 -28.35 0.74 4.04
C ARG A 294 -27.90 1.08 2.62
N LEU A 295 -26.67 0.66 2.24
CA LEU A 295 -26.17 0.90 0.89
C LEU A 295 -26.77 -0.05 -0.14
N LEU A 296 -27.13 -1.28 0.22
CA LEU A 296 -27.76 -2.25 -0.70
C LEU A 296 -29.19 -1.84 -1.01
N ASP A 297 -29.92 -1.29 -0.05
CA ASP A 297 -31.32 -0.89 -0.18
C ASP A 297 -31.48 0.47 -0.89
N ASP A 298 -30.53 1.39 -0.77
CA ASP A 298 -30.59 2.76 -1.32
C ASP A 298 -29.64 2.94 -2.51
N THR A 299 -30.16 2.75 -3.72
CA THR A 299 -29.41 2.90 -4.97
C THR A 299 -28.94 4.34 -5.20
N ASP A 300 -29.73 5.33 -4.82
CA ASP A 300 -29.38 6.74 -5.02
C ASP A 300 -28.25 7.14 -4.07
N LEU A 301 -28.29 6.67 -2.82
CA LEU A 301 -27.21 6.83 -1.86
C LEU A 301 -25.91 6.18 -2.39
N ARG A 302 -26.00 4.94 -2.90
CA ARG A 302 -24.83 4.26 -3.50
C ARG A 302 -24.19 5.08 -4.61
N ARG A 303 -25.00 5.56 -5.55
CA ARG A 303 -24.53 6.35 -6.69
C ARG A 303 -23.90 7.65 -6.23
N ARG A 304 -24.54 8.36 -5.30
CA ARG A 304 -24.05 9.63 -4.77
C ARG A 304 -22.70 9.47 -4.07
N LEU A 305 -22.57 8.50 -3.16
CA LEU A 305 -21.30 8.25 -2.45
C LEU A 305 -20.20 7.75 -3.38
N GLY A 306 -20.54 6.85 -4.31
CA GLY A 306 -19.61 6.35 -5.31
C GLY A 306 -19.07 7.45 -6.24
N ALA A 307 -19.93 8.35 -6.71
CA ALA A 307 -19.53 9.49 -7.52
C ALA A 307 -18.59 10.43 -6.77
N ALA A 308 -18.95 10.81 -5.53
CA ALA A 308 -18.09 11.64 -4.69
C ALA A 308 -16.72 11.00 -4.41
N GLY A 309 -16.70 9.69 -4.13
CA GLY A 309 -15.45 8.94 -3.98
C GLY A 309 -14.58 8.96 -5.23
N ARG A 310 -15.20 8.81 -6.40
CA ARG A 310 -14.49 8.86 -7.68
C ARG A 310 -13.89 10.23 -7.98
N ASP A 311 -14.62 11.28 -7.70
CA ASP A 311 -14.13 12.65 -7.90
C ASP A 311 -12.95 12.94 -6.96
N MET A 312 -13.03 12.53 -5.71
CA MET A 312 -11.88 12.60 -4.78
C MET A 312 -10.69 11.80 -5.31
N ALA A 313 -10.91 10.55 -5.77
CA ALA A 313 -9.84 9.69 -6.26
C ALA A 313 -9.11 10.31 -7.46
N ARG A 314 -9.83 10.96 -8.37
CA ARG A 314 -9.24 11.66 -9.53
C ARG A 314 -8.29 12.77 -9.12
N VAL A 315 -8.65 13.52 -8.08
CA VAL A 315 -7.88 14.69 -7.62
C VAL A 315 -6.71 14.27 -6.73
N GLU A 316 -6.94 13.33 -5.80
CA GLU A 316 -6.00 13.06 -4.71
C GLU A 316 -5.24 11.74 -4.87
N PHE A 317 -5.85 10.72 -5.50
CA PHE A 317 -5.32 9.36 -5.51
C PHE A 317 -4.94 8.88 -6.91
N SER A 318 -5.05 9.73 -7.95
CA SER A 318 -4.59 9.37 -9.29
C SER A 318 -3.07 9.19 -9.34
N TRP A 319 -2.61 8.40 -10.30
CA TRP A 319 -1.16 8.28 -10.56
C TRP A 319 -0.52 9.61 -10.95
N ASP A 320 -1.25 10.50 -11.59
CA ASP A 320 -0.76 11.85 -11.95
C ASP A 320 -0.54 12.70 -10.70
N ALA A 321 -1.49 12.67 -9.75
CA ALA A 321 -1.37 13.35 -8.46
C ALA A 321 -0.19 12.79 -7.64
N ALA A 322 -0.10 11.46 -7.52
CA ALA A 322 0.97 10.78 -6.81
C ALA A 322 2.35 11.06 -7.41
N THR A 323 2.45 11.06 -8.76
CA THR A 323 3.69 11.35 -9.48
C THR A 323 4.11 12.80 -9.27
N SER A 324 3.18 13.75 -9.39
CA SER A 324 3.44 15.18 -9.19
C SER A 324 3.91 15.45 -7.75
N ALA A 325 3.26 14.85 -6.75
CA ALA A 325 3.65 14.96 -5.35
C ALA A 325 5.04 14.34 -5.09
N THR A 326 5.34 13.20 -5.72
CA THR A 326 6.67 12.57 -5.62
C THR A 326 7.77 13.45 -6.20
N VAL A 327 7.52 14.07 -7.36
CA VAL A 327 8.48 15.00 -7.99
C VAL A 327 8.69 16.24 -7.13
N ALA A 328 7.62 16.76 -6.51
CA ALA A 328 7.73 17.88 -5.56
C ALA A 328 8.59 17.51 -4.34
N ALA A 329 8.36 16.33 -3.75
CA ALA A 329 9.17 15.83 -2.65
C ALA A 329 10.66 15.66 -3.03
N TYR A 330 10.96 15.22 -4.26
CA TYR A 330 12.37 15.15 -4.71
C TYR A 330 13.01 16.51 -4.86
N ARG A 331 12.27 17.52 -5.36
CA ARG A 331 12.77 18.91 -5.47
C ARG A 331 13.07 19.49 -4.11
N GLU A 332 12.16 19.29 -3.15
CA GLU A 332 12.34 19.69 -1.76
C GLU A 332 13.56 19.00 -1.12
N ALA A 333 13.76 17.71 -1.36
CA ALA A 333 14.93 16.99 -0.84
C ALA A 333 16.27 17.45 -1.43
N LEU A 334 16.26 18.15 -2.57
CA LEU A 334 17.44 18.68 -3.26
C LEU A 334 17.70 20.16 -2.94
N SER A 335 16.73 20.90 -2.40
CA SER A 335 16.89 22.27 -1.88
C SER A 335 17.71 22.28 -0.58
#